data_501c68d42235d73b60a248e4528b8e67
#
_entry.id   501c68d42235d73b60a248e4528b8e67
#
_cell.length_a   1.000
_cell.length_b   1.000
_cell.length_c   1.000
_cell.angle_alpha   90.00
_cell.angle_beta   90.00
_cell.angle_gamma   90.00
#
_symmetry.space_group_name_H-M   'P 1'
#
loop_
_entity.id
_entity.type
_entity.pdbx_description
1 polymer ?
#
loop_
_entity_poly.entity_id
_entity_poly.type
_entity_poly.pdbx_seq_one_letter_code
_entity_poly.pdbx_strand_id
1 'polypeptide(L)'
;ENSKALDIVEDNKYIKEIIVLDRDNQSNDGIHEGVFGTFRLIKKLKQYKFDKIFIFNSSLRFNLIAKLCYIKDVYQYPLFFKKNQNITLAAQKLLESKMGIKVKSDPQILVDEKKINSIKISNNISSNEKNILLGIGGSGSTKRIPAKTFLKFMDYCDENYKCRFFLATGKLHEEQIILDEILTEYLFLINDIRKDELRETIREEFGCI
;
A
#
# COMPACT_ATOMS: atom_id res chain seq x y z
N GLU A 1 10.27 2.83 7.15
CA GLU A 1 9.54 1.73 6.47
C GLU A 1 8.12 1.52 7.02
N ASN A 2 7.86 1.86 8.27
CA ASN A 2 6.59 1.56 8.92
C ASN A 2 5.54 2.68 8.85
N SER A 3 5.90 3.86 8.40
CA SER A 3 4.95 4.96 8.18
C SER A 3 3.92 4.67 7.08
N LYS A 4 4.26 3.84 6.10
CA LYS A 4 3.35 3.47 5.00
C LYS A 4 2.12 2.67 5.46
N ALA A 5 2.21 1.97 6.59
CA ALA A 5 1.07 1.24 7.15
C ALA A 5 0.11 2.15 7.92
N LEU A 6 0.55 3.35 8.28
CA LEU A 6 -0.26 4.31 9.04
C LEU A 6 -1.51 4.68 8.26
N ASP A 7 -1.35 5.09 7.01
CA ASP A 7 -2.45 5.54 6.14
C ASP A 7 -3.53 4.45 5.94
N ILE A 8 -3.14 3.17 6.05
CA ILE A 8 -4.07 2.04 5.87
C ILE A 8 -4.92 1.80 7.12
N VAL A 9 -4.39 2.09 8.30
CA VAL A 9 -5.02 1.70 9.57
C VAL A 9 -5.48 2.88 10.42
N GLU A 10 -5.15 4.13 10.07
CA GLU A 10 -5.47 5.32 10.87
C GLU A 10 -6.97 5.53 11.07
N ASP A 11 -7.80 5.21 10.06
CA ASP A 11 -9.26 5.37 10.14
C ASP A 11 -9.96 4.24 10.89
N ASN A 12 -9.20 3.28 11.44
CA ASN A 12 -9.79 2.16 12.16
C ASN A 12 -10.17 2.56 13.59
N LYS A 13 -11.48 2.70 13.85
CA LYS A 13 -12.05 3.09 15.16
C LYS A 13 -11.66 2.18 16.33
N TYR A 14 -11.18 0.97 16.07
CA TYR A 14 -10.73 0.04 17.10
C TYR A 14 -9.25 0.23 17.46
N ILE A 15 -8.52 1.07 16.74
CA ILE A 15 -7.13 1.40 17.01
C ILE A 15 -7.08 2.70 17.79
N LYS A 16 -6.61 2.62 19.03
CA LYS A 16 -6.49 3.79 19.90
C LYS A 16 -5.29 4.67 19.54
N GLU A 17 -4.18 4.04 19.21
CA GLU A 17 -2.93 4.71 18.90
C GLU A 17 -2.04 3.82 18.05
N ILE A 18 -1.29 4.44 17.14
CA ILE A 18 -0.30 3.77 16.29
C ILE A 18 1.07 4.29 16.65
N ILE A 19 1.94 3.40 17.09
CA ILE A 19 3.33 3.70 17.41
C ILE A 19 4.20 3.29 16.23
N VAL A 20 4.63 4.26 15.45
CA VAL A 20 5.54 4.02 14.33
C VAL A 20 6.94 3.72 14.87
N LEU A 21 7.54 2.63 14.41
CA LEU A 21 8.91 2.30 14.69
C LEU A 21 9.82 3.00 13.70
N ASP A 22 10.55 3.99 14.18
CA ASP A 22 11.59 4.64 13.41
C ASP A 22 12.85 3.78 13.45
N ARG A 23 13.09 3.10 12.33
CA ARG A 23 14.23 2.22 12.08
C ARG A 23 14.84 2.57 10.74
N ASP A 24 16.00 3.16 10.75
CA ASP A 24 16.80 3.34 9.56
C ASP A 24 17.76 2.16 9.39
N ASN A 25 17.45 1.30 8.42
CA ASN A 25 18.26 0.11 8.14
C ASN A 25 19.57 0.42 7.39
N GLN A 26 19.74 1.66 6.90
CA GLN A 26 20.90 2.05 6.11
C GLN A 26 21.95 2.79 6.94
N SER A 27 21.52 3.69 7.84
CA SER A 27 22.43 4.53 8.64
C SER A 27 22.58 4.07 10.09
N ASN A 28 21.75 3.15 10.58
CA ASN A 28 21.62 2.79 12.01
C ASN A 28 21.24 3.97 12.94
N ASP A 29 20.76 5.08 12.39
CA ASP A 29 20.46 6.31 13.14
C ASP A 29 18.99 6.41 13.58
N GLY A 30 18.16 5.44 13.25
CA GLY A 30 16.76 5.40 13.66
C GLY A 30 16.58 5.45 15.18
N ILE A 31 15.65 6.25 15.66
CA ILE A 31 15.40 6.45 17.11
C ILE A 31 15.18 5.13 17.87
N HIS A 32 14.62 4.12 17.20
CA HIS A 32 14.36 2.79 17.77
C HIS A 32 15.37 1.73 17.34
N GLU A 33 16.53 2.13 16.78
CA GLU A 33 17.58 1.20 16.34
C GLU A 33 18.57 0.88 17.47
N GLY A 34 19.22 -0.27 17.36
CA GLY A 34 20.24 -0.72 18.31
C GLY A 34 19.73 -0.98 19.74
N VAL A 35 20.68 -1.01 20.68
CA VAL A 35 20.41 -1.27 22.11
C VAL A 35 19.69 -0.09 22.74
N PHE A 36 20.19 1.11 22.53
CA PHE A 36 19.58 2.33 23.07
C PHE A 36 18.17 2.57 22.56
N GLY A 37 17.92 2.33 21.26
CA GLY A 37 16.57 2.39 20.67
C GLY A 37 15.63 1.35 21.28
N THR A 38 16.15 0.19 21.63
CA THR A 38 15.38 -0.84 22.34
C THR A 38 14.96 -0.36 23.73
N PHE A 39 15.86 0.28 24.48
CA PHE A 39 15.52 0.85 25.81
C PHE A 39 14.50 2.00 25.70
N ARG A 40 14.62 2.88 24.71
CA ARG A 40 13.65 3.94 24.46
C ARG A 40 12.25 3.36 24.19
N LEU A 41 12.18 2.32 23.35
CA LEU A 41 10.93 1.64 23.04
C LEU A 41 10.33 0.97 24.30
N ILE A 42 11.12 0.31 25.11
CA ILE A 42 10.69 -0.29 26.38
C ILE A 42 10.11 0.80 27.31
N LYS A 43 10.82 1.93 27.48
CA LYS A 43 10.36 3.05 28.31
C LYS A 43 9.02 3.60 27.84
N LYS A 44 8.85 3.74 26.52
CA LYS A 44 7.59 4.18 25.92
C LYS A 44 6.46 3.16 26.15
N LEU A 45 6.69 1.90 25.86
CA LEU A 45 5.66 0.86 25.99
C LEU A 45 5.21 0.60 27.43
N LYS A 46 6.11 0.74 28.40
CA LYS A 46 5.77 0.62 29.85
C LYS A 46 4.69 1.59 30.31
N GLN A 47 4.58 2.77 29.70
CA GLN A 47 3.59 3.78 30.07
C GLN A 47 2.15 3.32 29.80
N TYR A 48 1.96 2.43 28.82
CA TYR A 48 0.63 1.96 28.43
C TYR A 48 0.08 0.85 29.32
N LYS A 49 0.93 0.17 30.10
CA LYS A 49 0.55 -0.94 31.01
C LYS A 49 -0.30 -2.01 30.32
N PHE A 50 0.17 -2.49 29.16
CA PHE A 50 -0.54 -3.52 28.39
C PHE A 50 -0.67 -4.83 29.18
N ASP A 51 -1.85 -5.45 29.14
CA ASP A 51 -2.08 -6.78 29.70
C ASP A 51 -1.59 -7.88 28.74
N LYS A 52 -1.80 -7.67 27.43
CA LYS A 52 -1.50 -8.66 26.38
C LYS A 52 -0.79 -8.03 25.21
N ILE A 53 0.07 -8.81 24.55
CA ILE A 53 0.71 -8.44 23.31
C ILE A 53 0.71 -9.60 22.31
N PHE A 54 0.35 -9.29 21.05
CA PHE A 54 0.49 -10.20 19.92
C PHE A 54 1.62 -9.72 19.02
N ILE A 55 2.65 -10.53 18.85
CA ILE A 55 3.83 -10.21 18.06
C ILE A 55 3.80 -11.03 16.77
N PHE A 56 3.35 -10.40 15.68
CA PHE A 56 3.31 -10.98 14.34
C PHE A 56 4.68 -10.93 13.64
N ASN A 57 5.70 -11.18 14.43
CA ASN A 57 7.08 -11.22 13.99
C ASN A 57 7.83 -12.30 14.78
N SER A 58 8.75 -13.01 14.14
CA SER A 58 9.56 -14.07 14.79
C SER A 58 10.91 -13.56 15.32
N SER A 59 11.04 -12.27 15.61
CA SER A 59 12.28 -11.70 16.20
C SER A 59 12.29 -11.84 17.71
N LEU A 60 13.38 -12.40 18.25
CA LEU A 60 13.63 -12.49 19.69
C LEU A 60 13.63 -11.13 20.38
N ARG A 61 14.05 -10.07 19.68
CA ARG A 61 14.08 -8.70 20.19
C ARG A 61 12.72 -8.25 20.71
N PHE A 62 11.65 -8.45 19.93
CA PHE A 62 10.31 -8.02 20.34
C PHE A 62 9.77 -8.82 21.52
N ASN A 63 10.10 -10.11 21.61
CA ASN A 63 9.76 -10.92 22.77
C ASN A 63 10.44 -10.40 24.03
N LEU A 64 11.74 -10.09 23.95
CA LEU A 64 12.51 -9.52 25.05
C LEU A 64 11.93 -8.16 25.49
N ILE A 65 11.60 -7.28 24.54
CA ILE A 65 10.96 -5.98 24.82
C ILE A 65 9.67 -6.20 25.61
N ALA A 66 8.80 -7.08 25.14
CA ALA A 66 7.53 -7.37 25.79
C ALA A 66 7.70 -7.86 27.24
N LYS A 67 8.65 -8.78 27.47
CA LYS A 67 8.98 -9.27 28.82
C LYS A 67 9.55 -8.16 29.71
N LEU A 68 10.44 -7.34 29.20
CA LEU A 68 11.00 -6.21 29.95
C LEU A 68 9.97 -5.11 30.22
N CYS A 69 8.88 -5.06 29.46
CA CYS A 69 7.72 -4.19 29.74
C CYS A 69 6.79 -4.77 30.82
N TYR A 70 7.07 -5.97 31.34
CA TYR A 70 6.23 -6.69 32.31
C TYR A 70 4.83 -7.03 31.77
N ILE A 71 4.70 -7.22 30.46
CA ILE A 71 3.45 -7.63 29.84
C ILE A 71 3.19 -9.10 30.22
N LYS A 72 2.04 -9.37 30.84
CA LYS A 72 1.72 -10.68 31.38
C LYS A 72 1.57 -11.74 30.30
N ASP A 73 0.77 -11.43 29.28
CA ASP A 73 0.44 -12.37 28.23
C ASP A 73 1.16 -11.99 26.93
N VAL A 74 2.24 -12.71 26.59
CA VAL A 74 3.04 -12.49 25.39
C VAL A 74 2.81 -13.62 24.40
N TYR A 75 2.18 -13.33 23.27
CA TYR A 75 1.91 -14.28 22.20
C TYR A 75 2.69 -13.88 20.96
N GLN A 76 3.48 -14.80 20.41
CA GLN A 76 4.36 -14.53 19.30
C GLN A 76 4.34 -15.65 18.25
N TYR A 77 4.64 -15.30 17.00
CA TYR A 77 4.95 -16.30 15.98
C TYR A 77 6.09 -17.21 16.42
N PRO A 78 6.09 -18.49 16.00
CA PRO A 78 7.17 -19.41 16.32
C PRO A 78 8.53 -18.81 15.92
N LEU A 79 9.48 -18.81 16.87
CA LEU A 79 10.85 -18.36 16.64
C LEU A 79 11.62 -19.37 15.77
N PHE A 80 11.30 -20.65 15.95
CA PHE A 80 11.89 -21.79 15.27
C PHE A 80 10.81 -22.60 14.56
N PHE A 81 11.21 -23.46 13.62
CA PHE A 81 10.30 -24.37 12.91
C PHE A 81 9.16 -23.65 12.18
N LYS A 82 9.50 -22.60 11.45
CA LYS A 82 8.52 -21.88 10.63
C LYS A 82 7.94 -22.82 9.57
N LYS A 83 6.64 -23.03 9.62
CA LYS A 83 5.93 -23.71 8.55
C LYS A 83 5.80 -22.75 7.36
N ASN A 84 5.99 -23.24 6.15
CA ASN A 84 5.70 -22.49 4.96
C ASN A 84 4.18 -22.35 4.82
N GLN A 85 3.63 -21.25 5.30
CA GLN A 85 2.18 -20.97 5.27
C GLN A 85 1.95 -19.49 4.96
N ASN A 86 0.76 -19.20 4.45
CA ASN A 86 0.33 -17.83 4.23
C ASN A 86 0.37 -17.04 5.55
N ILE A 87 0.93 -15.82 5.53
CA ILE A 87 1.13 -14.99 6.72
C ILE A 87 -0.20 -14.61 7.40
N THR A 88 -1.26 -14.41 6.61
CA THR A 88 -2.61 -14.10 7.12
C THR A 88 -3.18 -15.30 7.90
N LEU A 89 -3.03 -16.52 7.36
CA LEU A 89 -3.42 -17.73 8.05
C LEU A 89 -2.60 -17.98 9.31
N ALA A 90 -1.32 -17.62 9.31
CA ALA A 90 -0.48 -17.73 10.50
C ALA A 90 -0.95 -16.78 11.60
N ALA A 91 -1.30 -15.53 11.24
CA ALA A 91 -1.86 -14.56 12.17
C ALA A 91 -3.20 -15.02 12.74
N GLN A 92 -4.11 -15.49 11.88
CA GLN A 92 -5.39 -16.03 12.28
C GLN A 92 -5.24 -17.17 13.29
N LYS A 93 -4.44 -18.19 12.97
CA LYS A 93 -4.19 -19.34 13.85
C LYS A 93 -3.59 -18.94 15.19
N LEU A 94 -2.68 -17.96 15.22
CA LEU A 94 -2.13 -17.43 16.46
C LEU A 94 -3.23 -16.85 17.35
N LEU A 95 -4.08 -16.00 16.80
CA LEU A 95 -5.18 -15.37 17.52
C LEU A 95 -6.20 -16.42 18.01
N GLU A 96 -6.65 -17.29 17.11
CA GLU A 96 -7.63 -18.33 17.44
C GLU A 96 -7.14 -19.26 18.56
N SER A 97 -5.89 -19.73 18.46
CA SER A 97 -5.30 -20.65 19.45
C SER A 97 -5.07 -20.00 20.82
N LYS A 98 -4.90 -18.68 20.90
CA LYS A 98 -4.57 -17.96 22.14
C LYS A 98 -5.75 -17.25 22.76
N MET A 99 -6.75 -16.91 21.96
CA MET A 99 -7.95 -16.20 22.41
C MET A 99 -9.19 -17.09 22.47
N GLY A 100 -9.16 -18.28 21.88
CA GLY A 100 -10.33 -19.17 21.80
C GLY A 100 -11.47 -18.62 20.93
N ILE A 101 -11.17 -17.69 20.02
CA ILE A 101 -12.14 -17.04 19.13
C ILE A 101 -11.88 -17.42 17.68
N LYS A 102 -12.95 -17.45 16.87
CA LYS A 102 -12.80 -17.59 15.42
C LYS A 102 -12.56 -16.23 14.80
N VAL A 103 -11.55 -16.12 13.94
CA VAL A 103 -11.16 -14.88 13.26
C VAL A 103 -11.35 -15.09 11.76
N LYS A 104 -12.02 -14.14 11.10
CA LYS A 104 -12.02 -14.07 9.63
C LYS A 104 -10.71 -13.45 9.15
N SER A 105 -10.09 -14.10 8.16
CA SER A 105 -8.79 -13.65 7.61
C SER A 105 -8.93 -12.80 6.36
N ASP A 106 -10.14 -12.37 6.02
CA ASP A 106 -10.36 -11.51 4.85
C ASP A 106 -9.82 -10.10 5.14
N PRO A 107 -8.83 -9.62 4.38
CA PRO A 107 -8.29 -8.29 4.56
C PRO A 107 -9.38 -7.23 4.31
N GLN A 108 -9.55 -6.31 5.25
CA GLN A 108 -10.47 -5.19 5.11
C GLN A 108 -9.74 -3.89 5.42
N ILE A 109 -9.90 -2.91 4.55
CA ILE A 109 -9.44 -1.55 4.79
C ILE A 109 -10.67 -0.73 5.14
N LEU A 110 -10.65 -0.09 6.31
CA LEU A 110 -11.68 0.85 6.72
C LEU A 110 -11.25 2.24 6.24
N VAL A 111 -12.07 2.84 5.42
CA VAL A 111 -11.83 4.20 4.90
C VAL A 111 -13.04 5.06 5.27
N ASP A 112 -12.79 6.29 5.69
CA ASP A 112 -13.86 7.26 5.98
C ASP A 112 -14.60 7.59 4.68
N GLU A 113 -15.94 7.49 4.71
CA GLU A 113 -16.80 7.81 3.56
C GLU A 113 -16.61 9.25 3.06
N LYS A 114 -16.32 10.20 3.95
CA LYS A 114 -16.03 11.59 3.58
C LYS A 114 -14.74 11.67 2.74
N LYS A 115 -13.71 10.92 3.11
CA LYS A 115 -12.47 10.81 2.32
C LYS A 115 -12.73 10.19 0.96
N ILE A 116 -13.53 9.12 0.89
CA ILE A 116 -13.91 8.49 -0.38
C ILE A 116 -14.62 9.51 -1.29
N ASN A 117 -15.60 10.23 -0.77
CA ASN A 117 -16.36 11.21 -1.55
C ASN A 117 -15.48 12.39 -2.01
N SER A 118 -14.60 12.90 -1.15
CA SER A 118 -13.67 13.97 -1.54
C SER A 118 -12.71 13.52 -2.65
N ILE A 119 -12.19 12.29 -2.58
CA ILE A 119 -11.31 11.73 -3.62
C ILE A 119 -12.08 11.53 -4.93
N LYS A 120 -13.31 11.05 -4.87
CA LYS A 120 -14.16 10.91 -6.08
C LYS A 120 -14.37 12.25 -6.78
N ILE A 121 -14.66 13.30 -6.01
CA ILE A 121 -14.87 14.65 -6.55
C ILE A 121 -13.56 15.22 -7.10
N SER A 122 -12.48 15.20 -6.32
CA SER A 122 -11.20 15.80 -6.73
C SER A 122 -10.58 15.13 -7.97
N ASN A 123 -10.86 13.85 -8.18
CA ASN A 123 -10.36 13.11 -9.33
C ASN A 123 -11.42 12.92 -10.43
N ASN A 124 -12.57 13.57 -10.33
CA ASN A 124 -13.67 13.45 -11.27
C ASN A 124 -14.05 11.99 -11.58
N ILE A 125 -14.10 11.13 -10.56
CA ILE A 125 -14.42 9.71 -10.73
C ILE A 125 -15.90 9.58 -11.09
N SER A 126 -16.17 9.18 -12.32
CA SER A 126 -17.53 9.02 -12.86
C SER A 126 -17.98 7.56 -12.77
N SER A 127 -19.27 7.35 -12.52
CA SER A 127 -19.91 6.04 -12.62
C SER A 127 -20.24 5.63 -14.06
N ASN A 128 -20.16 6.57 -15.01
CA ASN A 128 -20.53 6.35 -16.41
C ASN A 128 -19.38 5.79 -17.25
N GLU A 129 -18.22 5.59 -16.67
CA GLU A 129 -17.04 5.04 -17.29
C GLU A 129 -16.37 4.00 -16.37
N LYS A 130 -15.58 3.09 -16.94
CA LYS A 130 -14.82 2.12 -16.14
C LYS A 130 -13.60 2.80 -15.56
N ASN A 131 -13.51 2.86 -14.24
CA ASN A 131 -12.34 3.37 -13.55
C ASN A 131 -11.36 2.22 -13.29
N ILE A 132 -10.19 2.27 -13.89
CA ILE A 132 -9.17 1.21 -13.86
C ILE A 132 -7.95 1.72 -13.12
N LEU A 133 -7.61 1.08 -11.99
CA LEU A 133 -6.40 1.38 -11.23
C LEU A 133 -5.27 0.45 -11.68
N LEU A 134 -4.17 1.01 -12.17
CA LEU A 134 -2.96 0.29 -12.55
C LEU A 134 -1.86 0.52 -11.53
N GLY A 135 -1.43 -0.55 -10.87
CA GLY A 135 -0.29 -0.52 -9.94
C GLY A 135 1.03 -0.59 -10.71
N ILE A 136 1.73 0.53 -10.76
CA ILE A 136 3.03 0.63 -11.43
C ILE A 136 4.12 0.46 -10.40
N GLY A 137 4.88 -0.60 -10.53
CA GLY A 137 6.00 -0.85 -9.64
C GLY A 137 6.03 -2.26 -9.05
N GLY A 138 6.99 -2.46 -8.16
CA GLY A 138 7.19 -3.73 -7.47
C GLY A 138 8.52 -3.76 -6.73
N SER A 139 8.58 -4.53 -5.64
CA SER A 139 9.74 -4.60 -4.75
C SER A 139 11.01 -5.24 -5.36
N GLY A 140 10.99 -5.60 -6.63
CA GLY A 140 12.14 -6.17 -7.33
C GLY A 140 11.94 -6.16 -8.84
N SER A 141 13.03 -6.21 -9.60
CA SER A 141 13.04 -6.14 -11.07
C SER A 141 12.13 -7.19 -11.73
N THR A 142 12.11 -8.40 -11.18
CA THR A 142 11.28 -9.50 -11.70
C THR A 142 9.78 -9.34 -11.46
N LYS A 143 9.39 -8.37 -10.63
CA LYS A 143 7.98 -8.09 -10.29
C LYS A 143 7.45 -6.83 -10.97
N ARG A 144 8.29 -6.13 -11.72
CA ARG A 144 7.91 -4.90 -12.44
C ARG A 144 7.41 -5.27 -13.82
N ILE A 145 6.25 -4.74 -14.16
CA ILE A 145 5.67 -4.85 -15.49
C ILE A 145 6.23 -3.72 -16.34
N PRO A 146 6.78 -4.00 -17.56
CA PRO A 146 7.29 -2.96 -18.45
C PRO A 146 6.19 -2.00 -18.92
N ALA A 147 6.52 -0.71 -19.14
CA ALA A 147 5.62 0.31 -19.65
C ALA A 147 4.84 -0.12 -20.88
N LYS A 148 5.51 -0.71 -21.86
CA LYS A 148 4.90 -1.25 -23.09
C LYS A 148 3.74 -2.24 -22.84
N THR A 149 3.77 -3.00 -21.74
CA THR A 149 2.69 -3.93 -21.39
C THR A 149 1.48 -3.18 -20.85
N PHE A 150 1.70 -2.14 -20.03
CA PHE A 150 0.63 -1.26 -19.57
C PHE A 150 -0.04 -0.54 -20.74
N LEU A 151 0.76 0.03 -21.65
CA LEU A 151 0.26 0.75 -22.82
C LEU A 151 -0.62 -0.16 -23.70
N LYS A 152 -0.16 -1.36 -24.04
CA LYS A 152 -0.98 -2.32 -24.79
C LYS A 152 -2.31 -2.67 -24.09
N PHE A 153 -2.29 -2.75 -22.77
CA PHE A 153 -3.50 -3.01 -22.02
C PHE A 153 -4.43 -1.77 -22.03
N MET A 154 -3.88 -0.58 -21.92
CA MET A 154 -4.63 0.67 -21.97
C MET A 154 -5.27 0.86 -23.34
N ASP A 155 -4.51 0.66 -24.44
CA ASP A 155 -5.02 0.70 -25.83
C ASP A 155 -6.19 -0.27 -26.02
N TYR A 156 -6.03 -1.53 -25.60
CA TYR A 156 -7.10 -2.53 -25.68
C TYR A 156 -8.35 -2.11 -24.91
N CYS A 157 -8.18 -1.48 -23.74
CA CYS A 157 -9.30 -1.01 -22.96
C CYS A 157 -10.00 0.19 -23.61
N ASP A 158 -9.25 1.14 -24.17
CA ASP A 158 -9.80 2.33 -24.84
C ASP A 158 -10.56 1.97 -26.12
N GLU A 159 -10.09 0.98 -26.86
CA GLU A 159 -10.80 0.46 -28.04
C GLU A 159 -12.14 -0.21 -27.72
N ASN A 160 -12.28 -0.83 -26.57
CA ASN A 160 -13.42 -1.67 -26.23
C ASN A 160 -14.37 -1.07 -25.20
N TYR A 161 -13.92 -0.08 -24.42
CA TYR A 161 -14.67 0.49 -23.29
C TYR A 161 -14.40 1.98 -23.15
N LYS A 162 -15.40 2.71 -22.68
CA LYS A 162 -15.16 4.04 -22.13
C LYS A 162 -14.52 3.89 -20.75
N CYS A 163 -13.23 4.16 -20.66
CA CYS A 163 -12.47 3.97 -19.42
C CYS A 163 -11.60 5.17 -19.05
N ARG A 164 -11.23 5.19 -17.77
CA ARG A 164 -10.27 6.13 -17.18
C ARG A 164 -9.25 5.35 -16.38
N PHE A 165 -7.98 5.68 -16.59
CA PHE A 165 -6.88 5.04 -15.88
C PHE A 165 -6.38 5.90 -14.73
N PHE A 166 -6.10 5.24 -13.61
CA PHE A 166 -5.43 5.80 -12.45
C PHE A 166 -4.12 5.03 -12.26
N LEU A 167 -3.00 5.75 -12.31
CA LEU A 167 -1.67 5.16 -12.23
C LEU A 167 -1.15 5.28 -10.80
N ALA A 168 -1.09 4.17 -10.06
CA ALA A 168 -0.57 4.11 -8.70
C ALA A 168 0.89 3.66 -8.73
N THR A 169 1.79 4.51 -8.26
CA THR A 169 3.23 4.25 -8.21
C THR A 169 3.84 4.59 -6.86
N GLY A 170 4.99 3.97 -6.55
CA GLY A 170 5.82 4.33 -5.41
C GLY A 170 6.81 5.45 -5.73
N LYS A 171 7.73 5.70 -4.78
CA LYS A 171 8.77 6.75 -4.91
C LYS A 171 10.12 6.20 -5.39
N LEU A 172 10.19 4.92 -5.76
CA LEU A 172 11.43 4.33 -6.26
C LEU A 172 11.75 4.87 -7.65
N HIS A 173 13.02 5.17 -7.90
CA HIS A 173 13.46 5.73 -9.17
C HIS A 173 13.03 4.89 -10.38
N GLU A 174 13.16 3.59 -10.29
CA GLU A 174 12.80 2.67 -11.37
C GLU A 174 11.28 2.57 -11.62
N GLU A 175 10.47 2.87 -10.60
CA GLU A 175 9.01 2.96 -10.76
C GLU A 175 8.63 4.26 -11.45
N GLN A 176 9.34 5.34 -11.14
CA GLN A 176 9.14 6.64 -11.79
C GLN A 176 9.54 6.59 -13.28
N ILE A 177 10.60 5.88 -13.65
CA ILE A 177 10.97 5.66 -15.05
C ILE A 177 9.82 5.01 -15.83
N ILE A 178 9.24 3.94 -15.31
CA ILE A 178 8.12 3.25 -15.95
C ILE A 178 6.90 4.18 -16.07
N LEU A 179 6.62 4.97 -15.04
CA LEU A 179 5.55 5.95 -15.07
C LEU A 179 5.78 7.00 -16.16
N ASP A 180 6.99 7.56 -16.23
CA ASP A 180 7.35 8.60 -17.20
C ASP A 180 7.26 8.06 -18.65
N GLU A 181 7.69 6.82 -18.89
CA GLU A 181 7.52 6.16 -20.18
C GLU A 181 6.05 6.03 -20.56
N ILE A 182 5.18 5.58 -19.64
CA ILE A 182 3.75 5.46 -19.91
C ILE A 182 3.14 6.83 -20.22
N LEU A 183 3.42 7.84 -19.39
CA LEU A 183 2.86 9.16 -19.57
C LEU A 183 3.31 9.82 -20.87
N THR A 184 4.57 9.66 -21.25
CA THR A 184 5.12 10.24 -22.48
C THR A 184 4.44 9.63 -23.71
N GLU A 185 4.33 8.31 -23.80
CA GLU A 185 3.70 7.65 -24.95
C GLU A 185 2.18 7.89 -24.98
N TYR A 186 1.51 7.82 -23.83
CA TYR A 186 0.07 8.04 -23.76
C TYR A 186 -0.32 9.48 -24.11
N LEU A 187 0.43 10.47 -23.65
CA LEU A 187 0.20 11.87 -24.03
C LEU A 187 0.49 12.13 -25.50
N PHE A 188 1.44 11.42 -26.08
CA PHE A 188 1.74 11.51 -27.52
C PHE A 188 0.55 10.99 -28.34
N LEU A 189 0.00 9.85 -27.98
CA LEU A 189 -1.18 9.25 -28.63
C LEU A 189 -2.41 10.17 -28.53
N ILE A 190 -2.71 10.69 -27.34
CA ILE A 190 -3.84 11.64 -27.15
C ILE A 190 -3.64 12.92 -27.99
N ASN A 191 -2.44 13.43 -28.07
CA ASN A 191 -2.16 14.63 -28.88
C ASN A 191 -2.29 14.35 -30.38
N ASP A 192 -1.98 13.16 -30.85
CA ASP A 192 -2.22 12.77 -32.24
C ASP A 192 -3.71 12.60 -32.56
N ILE A 193 -4.45 11.91 -31.68
CA ILE A 193 -5.92 11.77 -31.83
C ILE A 193 -6.60 13.13 -31.82
N ARG A 194 -6.24 14.03 -30.89
CA ARG A 194 -6.79 15.38 -30.86
C ARG A 194 -6.44 16.22 -32.10
N LYS A 195 -5.27 16.03 -32.67
CA LYS A 195 -4.90 16.68 -33.92
C LYS A 195 -5.73 16.17 -35.11
N ASP A 196 -6.03 14.89 -35.12
CA ASP A 196 -6.83 14.29 -36.17
C ASP A 196 -8.32 14.68 -36.04
N GLU A 197 -8.89 14.66 -34.82
CA GLU A 197 -10.23 15.19 -34.55
C GLU A 197 -10.32 16.68 -34.90
N LEU A 198 -9.30 17.47 -34.55
CA LEU A 198 -9.25 18.89 -34.89
C LEU A 198 -9.17 19.13 -36.39
N ARG A 199 -8.42 18.28 -37.10
CA ARG A 199 -8.32 18.32 -38.60
C ARG A 199 -9.64 17.94 -39.25
N GLU A 200 -10.36 16.97 -38.72
CA GLU A 200 -11.70 16.60 -39.23
C GLU A 200 -12.71 17.72 -38.95
N THR A 201 -12.75 18.27 -37.76
CA THR A 201 -13.61 19.41 -37.42
C THR A 201 -13.34 20.61 -38.30
N ILE A 202 -12.08 20.94 -38.56
CA ILE A 202 -11.68 22.03 -39.46
C ILE A 202 -12.12 21.74 -40.90
N ARG A 203 -12.03 20.50 -41.36
CA ARG A 203 -12.53 20.11 -42.71
C ARG A 203 -14.04 20.22 -42.82
N GLU A 204 -14.78 19.84 -41.78
CA GLU A 204 -16.24 19.92 -41.74
C GLU A 204 -16.74 21.37 -41.64
N GLU A 205 -16.11 22.22 -40.81
CA GLU A 205 -16.55 23.61 -40.63
C GLU A 205 -16.11 24.59 -41.73
N PHE A 206 -14.97 24.37 -42.32
CA PHE A 206 -14.38 25.35 -43.27
C PHE A 206 -14.32 24.88 -44.71
N GLY A 207 -14.84 23.70 -45.04
CA GLY A 207 -14.90 23.20 -46.41
C GLY A 207 -13.49 23.13 -47.06
N CYS A 208 -13.14 22.01 -47.63
CA CYS A 208 -11.84 21.85 -48.30
C CYS A 208 -11.53 22.99 -49.26
N ILE A 209 -10.40 23.62 -49.05
CA ILE A 209 -9.65 24.27 -50.12
C ILE A 209 -8.62 23.26 -50.62
#